data_a35fd391867529095c807a33804c1401
#
_entry.id   a35fd391867529095c807a33804c1401
#
_cell.length_a   1.000
_cell.length_b   1.000
_cell.length_c   1.000
_cell.angle_alpha   90.00
_cell.angle_beta   90.00
_cell.angle_gamma   90.00
#
_symmetry.space_group_name_H-M   'P 1'
#
loop_
_entity.id
_entity.type
_entity.pdbx_description
1 polymer ?
#
loop_
_entity_poly.entity_id
_entity_poly.type
_entity_poly.pdbx_seq_one_letter_code
_entity_poly.pdbx_strand_id
1 'polypeptide(L)'
;AADDRVLAEVRAKIMSLLERTASKSGVVITKENDFHVAAVPLSESVRKVIEQSAAECGVSFQAMPSWAGHDAQIFAASGVPTGMIFVPSINGVSHSKEESSDFQSVTQAVKVLEKTLKTLAEV
;
A
#
# COMPACT_ATOMS: atom_id res chain seq x y z
N ALA A 1 -4.75 2.02 7.50
CA ALA A 1 -5.70 3.09 7.17
C ALA A 1 -5.05 4.04 6.16
N ALA A 2 -5.85 4.64 5.30
CA ALA A 2 -5.37 5.66 4.36
C ALA A 2 -5.33 7.07 4.99
N ASP A 3 -5.63 7.19 6.29
CA ASP A 3 -5.72 8.44 7.04
C ASP A 3 -5.10 8.24 8.44
N ASP A 4 -4.12 9.06 8.78
CA ASP A 4 -3.43 9.03 10.07
C ASP A 4 -4.35 9.32 11.26
N ARG A 5 -5.42 10.09 11.07
CA ARG A 5 -6.40 10.33 12.13
C ARG A 5 -7.11 9.03 12.51
N VAL A 6 -7.50 8.23 11.52
CA VAL A 6 -8.12 6.92 11.75
C VAL A 6 -7.14 5.98 12.45
N LEU A 7 -5.86 6.00 12.04
CA LEU A 7 -4.82 5.22 12.71
C LEU A 7 -4.66 5.63 14.18
N ALA A 8 -4.61 6.93 14.47
CA ALA A 8 -4.50 7.45 15.84
C ALA A 8 -5.70 7.06 16.70
N GLU A 9 -6.93 7.16 16.17
CA GLU A 9 -8.15 6.74 16.88
C GLU A 9 -8.16 5.24 17.19
N VAL A 10 -7.82 4.40 16.21
CA VAL A 10 -7.75 2.95 16.40
C VAL A 10 -6.70 2.61 17.45
N ARG A 11 -5.52 3.23 17.37
CA ARG A 11 -4.46 3.06 18.35
C ARG A 11 -4.91 3.43 19.76
N ALA A 12 -5.56 4.57 19.92
CA ALA A 12 -6.07 5.00 21.23
C ALA A 12 -7.10 4.00 21.80
N LYS A 13 -7.99 3.48 20.95
CA LYS A 13 -8.95 2.43 21.34
C LYS A 13 -8.25 1.14 21.79
N ILE A 14 -7.22 0.71 21.05
CA ILE A 14 -6.44 -0.49 21.42
C ILE A 14 -5.75 -0.27 22.78
N MET A 15 -5.08 0.85 22.98
CA MET A 15 -4.40 1.14 24.24
C MET A 15 -5.37 1.17 25.41
N SER A 16 -6.51 1.84 25.29
CA SER A 16 -7.55 1.84 26.31
C SER A 16 -8.11 0.45 26.60
N LEU A 17 -8.26 -0.40 25.57
CA LEU A 17 -8.68 -1.78 25.76
C LEU A 17 -7.64 -2.61 26.53
N LEU A 18 -6.37 -2.46 26.19
CA LEU A 18 -5.27 -3.14 26.88
C LEU A 18 -5.21 -2.75 28.36
N GLU A 19 -5.28 -1.45 28.68
CA GLU A 19 -5.28 -0.94 30.07
C GLU A 19 -6.45 -1.49 30.88
N ARG A 20 -7.67 -1.47 30.32
CA ARG A 20 -8.86 -2.02 30.97
C ARG A 20 -8.76 -3.53 31.17
N THR A 21 -8.18 -4.26 30.20
CA THR A 21 -8.00 -5.71 30.30
C THR A 21 -6.97 -6.03 31.39
N ALA A 22 -5.84 -5.33 31.42
CA ALA A 22 -4.83 -5.48 32.45
C ALA A 22 -5.40 -5.26 33.86
N SER A 23 -6.16 -4.15 34.04
CA SER A 23 -6.78 -3.83 35.32
C SER A 23 -7.80 -4.89 35.80
N LYS A 24 -8.54 -5.49 34.87
CA LYS A 24 -9.58 -6.50 35.20
C LYS A 24 -9.02 -7.88 35.49
N SER A 25 -7.95 -8.26 34.80
CA SER A 25 -7.38 -9.62 34.85
C SER A 25 -6.15 -9.74 35.75
N GLY A 26 -5.66 -8.62 36.30
CA GLY A 26 -4.43 -8.60 37.10
C GLY A 26 -3.15 -8.91 36.28
N VAL A 27 -3.23 -8.85 34.97
CA VAL A 27 -2.11 -9.07 34.06
C VAL A 27 -1.34 -7.79 33.88
N VAL A 28 -0.01 -7.86 33.91
CA VAL A 28 0.87 -6.74 33.56
C VAL A 28 1.09 -6.77 32.05
N ILE A 29 0.74 -5.69 31.36
CA ILE A 29 0.98 -5.52 29.92
C ILE A 29 2.14 -4.54 29.76
N THR A 30 3.24 -5.03 29.18
CA THR A 30 4.41 -4.21 28.85
C THR A 30 4.38 -3.87 27.36
N LYS A 31 4.55 -2.62 27.04
CA LYS A 31 4.66 -2.17 25.65
C LYS A 31 6.14 -2.10 25.26
N GLU A 32 6.53 -2.94 24.33
CA GLU A 32 7.84 -2.91 23.70
C GLU A 32 7.68 -2.44 22.25
N ASN A 33 8.59 -1.62 21.75
CA ASN A 33 8.66 -1.16 20.36
C ASN A 33 7.35 -0.53 19.81
N ASP A 34 7.20 0.76 20.03
CA ASP A 34 6.12 1.54 19.43
C ASP A 34 6.57 2.11 18.08
N PHE A 35 6.31 1.35 17.01
CA PHE A 35 6.64 1.75 15.66
C PHE A 35 5.41 2.31 14.96
N HIS A 36 5.51 3.53 14.45
CA HIS A 36 4.46 4.18 13.67
C HIS A 36 5.05 4.69 12.35
N VAL A 37 4.37 4.36 11.25
CA VAL A 37 4.65 4.93 9.94
C VAL A 37 3.40 5.66 9.47
N ALA A 38 3.57 6.94 9.18
CA ALA A 38 2.48 7.77 8.68
C ALA A 38 1.94 7.25 7.35
N ALA A 39 0.65 7.43 7.12
CA ALA A 39 0.05 7.18 5.81
C ALA A 39 0.54 8.25 4.83
N VAL A 40 1.12 7.82 3.71
CA VAL A 40 1.62 8.74 2.67
C VAL A 40 0.78 8.58 1.41
N PRO A 41 0.07 9.65 0.97
CA PRO A 41 -0.62 9.62 -0.30
C PRO A 41 0.38 9.61 -1.45
N LEU A 42 0.18 8.71 -2.41
CA LEU A 42 0.95 8.70 -3.65
C LEU A 42 0.40 9.78 -4.62
N SER A 43 1.21 10.16 -5.62
CA SER A 43 0.87 11.20 -6.58
C SER A 43 -0.40 10.87 -7.38
N GLU A 44 -1.38 11.76 -7.30
CA GLU A 44 -2.62 11.62 -8.07
C GLU A 44 -2.36 11.74 -9.58
N SER A 45 -1.42 12.59 -10.01
CA SER A 45 -1.07 12.73 -11.42
C SER A 45 -0.47 11.45 -11.99
N VAL A 46 0.48 10.83 -11.28
CA VAL A 46 1.08 9.55 -11.70
C VAL A 46 0.03 8.44 -11.70
N ARG A 47 -0.83 8.38 -10.67
CA ARG A 47 -1.92 7.40 -10.60
C ARG A 47 -2.87 7.51 -11.80
N LYS A 48 -3.27 8.73 -12.18
CA LYS A 48 -4.13 8.95 -13.37
C LYS A 48 -3.47 8.47 -14.66
N VAL A 49 -2.17 8.67 -14.83
CA VAL A 49 -1.44 8.15 -16.00
C VAL A 49 -1.41 6.62 -15.98
N ILE A 50 -1.22 5.98 -14.83
CA ILE A 50 -1.29 4.51 -14.70
C ILE A 50 -2.70 4.00 -15.06
N GLU A 51 -3.76 4.62 -14.53
CA GLU A 51 -5.15 4.24 -14.81
C GLU A 51 -5.47 4.37 -16.31
N GLN A 52 -5.07 5.47 -16.94
CA GLN A 52 -5.24 5.67 -18.37
C GLN A 52 -4.45 4.65 -19.19
N SER A 53 -3.19 4.39 -18.82
CA SER A 53 -2.34 3.39 -19.49
C SER A 53 -2.94 1.99 -19.41
N ALA A 54 -3.50 1.62 -18.25
CA ALA A 54 -4.19 0.34 -18.09
C ALA A 54 -5.43 0.22 -19.01
N ALA A 55 -6.25 1.28 -19.07
CA ALA A 55 -7.41 1.33 -19.94
C ALA A 55 -7.02 1.22 -21.43
N GLU A 56 -5.99 1.95 -21.88
CA GLU A 56 -5.48 1.90 -23.25
C GLU A 56 -4.87 0.55 -23.60
N CYS A 57 -4.31 -0.17 -22.64
CA CYS A 57 -3.81 -1.54 -22.80
C CYS A 57 -4.92 -2.60 -22.71
N GLY A 58 -6.17 -2.22 -22.45
CA GLY A 58 -7.29 -3.15 -22.29
C GLY A 58 -7.16 -4.01 -21.01
N VAL A 59 -6.44 -3.53 -20.00
CA VAL A 59 -6.23 -4.22 -18.73
C VAL A 59 -7.20 -3.68 -17.68
N SER A 60 -7.98 -4.57 -17.08
CA SER A 60 -8.83 -4.21 -15.95
C SER A 60 -7.97 -3.89 -14.73
N PHE A 61 -8.35 -2.86 -13.97
CA PHE A 61 -7.62 -2.43 -12.79
C PHE A 61 -8.55 -1.98 -11.67
N GLN A 62 -8.02 -1.93 -10.47
CA GLN A 62 -8.69 -1.37 -9.30
C GLN A 62 -7.74 -0.46 -8.53
N ALA A 63 -8.16 0.77 -8.28
CA ALA A 63 -7.45 1.66 -7.36
C ALA A 63 -7.67 1.18 -5.92
N MET A 64 -6.58 1.04 -5.16
CA MET A 64 -6.63 0.53 -3.80
C MET A 64 -5.54 1.16 -2.93
N PRO A 65 -5.78 1.34 -1.62
CA PRO A 65 -4.69 1.66 -0.71
C PRO A 65 -3.82 0.41 -0.48
N SER A 66 -2.50 0.60 -0.40
CA SER A 66 -1.64 -0.42 0.18
C SER A 66 -1.71 -0.39 1.70
N TRP A 67 -1.79 -1.55 2.32
CA TRP A 67 -1.78 -1.71 3.78
C TRP A 67 -0.39 -2.10 4.31
N ALA A 68 0.60 -2.22 3.42
CA ALA A 68 1.99 -2.54 3.72
C ALA A 68 2.90 -1.32 3.52
N GLY A 69 4.07 -1.35 4.12
CA GLY A 69 5.14 -0.40 3.84
C GLY A 69 5.84 -0.75 2.52
N HIS A 70 6.19 0.28 1.75
CA HIS A 70 6.92 0.16 0.48
C HIS A 70 7.94 1.28 0.36
N ASP A 71 9.04 1.05 -0.32
CA ASP A 71 10.05 2.08 -0.61
C ASP A 71 9.47 3.28 -1.37
N ALA A 72 8.44 3.05 -2.20
CA ALA A 72 7.67 4.10 -2.86
C ALA A 72 7.12 5.15 -1.89
N GLN A 73 6.79 4.77 -0.65
CA GLN A 73 6.34 5.69 0.39
C GLN A 73 7.43 6.68 0.78
N ILE A 74 8.69 6.26 0.80
CA ILE A 74 9.84 7.11 1.15
C ILE A 74 10.03 8.17 0.07
N PHE A 75 9.98 7.78 -1.20
CA PHE A 75 10.08 8.73 -2.32
C PHE A 75 8.92 9.72 -2.30
N ALA A 76 7.68 9.25 -2.11
CA ALA A 76 6.51 10.13 -2.05
C ALA A 76 6.59 11.10 -0.87
N ALA A 77 7.00 10.65 0.31
CA ALA A 77 7.21 11.50 1.49
C ALA A 77 8.31 12.55 1.28
N SER A 78 9.29 12.26 0.43
CA SER A 78 10.35 13.20 0.04
C SER A 78 9.93 14.18 -1.09
N GLY A 79 8.66 14.16 -1.49
CA GLY A 79 8.12 15.05 -2.51
C GLY A 79 8.33 14.59 -3.96
N VAL A 80 8.82 13.36 -4.17
CA VAL A 80 8.95 12.77 -5.51
C VAL A 80 7.59 12.25 -5.96
N PRO A 81 7.04 12.67 -7.13
CA PRO A 81 5.81 12.12 -7.67
C PRO A 81 5.94 10.63 -7.91
N THR A 82 5.21 9.84 -7.14
CA THR A 82 5.36 8.38 -7.10
C THR A 82 4.01 7.69 -7.29
N GLY A 83 3.99 6.61 -8.05
CA GLY A 83 2.87 5.69 -8.21
C GLY A 83 3.31 4.25 -8.02
N MET A 84 2.34 3.33 -7.91
CA MET A 84 2.60 1.89 -7.77
C MET A 84 1.64 1.10 -8.65
N ILE A 85 2.15 0.02 -9.22
CA ILE A 85 1.36 -0.98 -9.95
C ILE A 85 1.53 -2.30 -9.23
N PHE A 86 0.42 -2.89 -8.79
CA PHE A 86 0.41 -4.21 -8.17
C PHE A 86 0.02 -5.29 -9.17
N VAL A 87 0.64 -6.45 -9.04
CA VAL A 87 0.27 -7.66 -9.76
C VAL A 87 -0.39 -8.63 -8.77
N PRO A 88 -1.52 -9.28 -9.12
CA PRO A 88 -2.15 -10.25 -8.24
C PRO A 88 -1.22 -11.41 -7.91
N SER A 89 -1.18 -11.80 -6.63
CA SER A 89 -0.56 -13.05 -6.20
C SER A 89 -1.57 -14.19 -6.26
N ILE A 90 -1.13 -15.37 -6.68
CA ILE A 90 -1.96 -16.58 -6.71
C ILE A 90 -2.41 -16.91 -5.29
N ASN A 91 -3.73 -17.08 -5.12
CA ASN A 91 -4.38 -17.32 -3.82
C ASN A 91 -4.14 -16.22 -2.77
N GLY A 92 -3.65 -15.04 -3.16
CA GLY A 92 -3.36 -13.95 -2.22
C GLY A 92 -2.18 -14.23 -1.28
N VAL A 93 -1.33 -15.19 -1.62
CA VAL A 93 -0.16 -15.54 -0.82
C VAL A 93 0.87 -14.43 -0.91
N SER A 94 1.38 -13.97 0.24
CA SER A 94 2.42 -12.94 0.33
C SER A 94 3.39 -13.25 1.47
N HIS A 95 4.62 -12.77 1.39
CA HIS A 95 5.70 -12.98 2.36
C HIS A 95 6.01 -14.46 2.65
N SER A 96 5.91 -15.31 1.63
CA SER A 96 6.12 -16.76 1.70
C SER A 96 6.87 -17.25 0.48
N LYS A 97 7.56 -18.39 0.62
CA LYS A 97 8.25 -19.04 -0.51
C LYS A 97 7.29 -19.56 -1.59
N GLU A 98 6.02 -19.70 -1.27
CA GLU A 98 4.94 -20.09 -2.18
C GLU A 98 4.33 -18.90 -2.93
N GLU A 99 4.76 -17.66 -2.62
CA GLU A 99 4.28 -16.47 -3.33
C GLU A 99 4.62 -16.54 -4.80
N SER A 100 3.61 -16.38 -5.64
CA SER A 100 3.78 -16.42 -7.09
C SER A 100 2.67 -15.62 -7.77
N SER A 101 2.96 -15.12 -8.96
CA SER A 101 1.98 -14.47 -9.84
C SER A 101 1.92 -15.21 -11.18
N ASP A 102 0.76 -15.23 -11.81
CA ASP A 102 0.67 -15.83 -13.12
C ASP A 102 1.36 -14.97 -14.19
N PHE A 103 1.90 -15.63 -15.21
CA PHE A 103 2.68 -14.97 -16.25
C PHE A 103 1.87 -13.96 -17.06
N GLN A 104 0.56 -14.19 -17.23
CA GLN A 104 -0.31 -13.28 -17.98
C GLN A 104 -0.48 -11.97 -17.22
N SER A 105 -0.76 -12.01 -15.91
CA SER A 105 -0.88 -10.82 -15.06
C SER A 105 0.42 -10.02 -15.02
N VAL A 106 1.56 -10.68 -14.90
CA VAL A 106 2.88 -10.02 -14.96
C VAL A 106 3.08 -9.33 -16.31
N THR A 107 2.79 -10.03 -17.42
CA THR A 107 2.93 -9.46 -18.76
C THR A 107 2.03 -8.24 -18.98
N GLN A 108 0.79 -8.28 -18.48
CA GLN A 108 -0.12 -7.14 -18.52
C GLN A 108 0.41 -5.95 -17.73
N ALA A 109 0.89 -6.18 -16.52
CA ALA A 109 1.47 -5.13 -15.69
C ALA A 109 2.71 -4.48 -16.35
N VAL A 110 3.56 -5.27 -16.99
CA VAL A 110 4.73 -4.76 -17.75
C VAL A 110 4.30 -3.87 -18.90
N LYS A 111 3.25 -4.23 -19.67
CA LYS A 111 2.72 -3.39 -20.74
C LYS A 111 2.18 -2.06 -20.20
N VAL A 112 1.44 -2.09 -19.09
CA VAL A 112 0.94 -0.89 -18.43
C VAL A 112 2.09 -0.02 -17.95
N LEU A 113 3.12 -0.60 -17.34
CA LEU A 113 4.30 0.11 -16.87
C LEU A 113 5.05 0.77 -18.03
N GLU A 114 5.31 0.04 -19.12
CA GLU A 114 5.96 0.58 -20.33
C GLU A 114 5.20 1.79 -20.87
N LYS A 115 3.87 1.67 -21.03
CA LYS A 115 3.03 2.75 -21.53
C LYS A 115 3.05 3.95 -20.58
N THR A 116 2.95 3.71 -19.26
CA THR A 116 3.02 4.75 -18.24
C THR A 116 4.33 5.53 -18.31
N LEU A 117 5.47 4.82 -18.39
CA LEU A 117 6.79 5.44 -18.47
C LEU A 117 6.94 6.29 -19.73
N LYS A 118 6.48 5.81 -20.89
CA LYS A 118 6.49 6.58 -22.13
C LYS A 118 5.67 7.86 -22.00
N THR A 119 4.46 7.77 -21.46
CA THR A 119 3.59 8.94 -21.26
C THR A 119 4.18 9.95 -20.28
N LEU A 120 4.81 9.49 -19.20
CA LEU A 120 5.47 10.38 -18.23
C LEU A 120 6.76 11.00 -18.76
N ALA A 121 7.43 10.39 -19.73
CA ALA A 121 8.66 10.92 -20.35
C ALA A 121 8.40 11.96 -21.44
N GLU A 122 7.16 12.04 -21.95
CA GLU A 122 6.75 13.00 -22.99
C GLU A 122 6.26 14.34 -22.43
N VAL A 123 6.28 14.52 -21.10
CA VAL A 123 5.77 15.73 -20.40
C VAL A 123 6.90 16.75 -20.12
#